data_ab79d94a79968551bd53663e052c371d
#
_entry.id   ab79d94a79968551bd53663e052c371d
#
_cell.length_a   1.000
_cell.length_b   1.000
_cell.length_c   1.000
_cell.angle_alpha   90.00
_cell.angle_beta   90.00
_cell.angle_gamma   90.00
#
_symmetry.space_group_name_H-M   'P 1'
#
loop_
_entity.id
_entity.type
_entity.pdbx_description
1 polymer ?
#
loop_
_entity_poly.entity_id
_entity_poly.type
_entity_poly.pdbx_seq_one_letter_code
_entity_poly.pdbx_strand_id
1 'polypeptide(L)'
;MSTLKTSTPRPQENSKLENVLGYKHPEMIERLRRKRDMSQEEAERLFEDTLLFLLLCTITRKPISPSPKIDIGWHEFLMYSRDYQNFCREYLGRFVHHTPTPMLGVEPMEKKVLSSKETRKL
;
A
#
# COMPACT_ATOMS: atom_id res chain seq x y z
N MET A 1 19.47 19.42 22.43
CA MET A 1 19.18 19.02 22.49
C MET A 1 18.46 18.12 22.73
N SER A 2 18.46 17.61 23.04
CA SER A 2 17.86 16.59 23.31
C SER A 2 16.56 16.60 23.86
N THR A 3 16.24 17.47 24.51
CA THR A 3 15.01 17.57 25.12
C THR A 3 13.88 17.49 24.23
N LEU A 4 14.09 17.75 23.03
CA LEU A 4 13.06 17.71 22.14
C LEU A 4 12.43 16.43 22.03
N LYS A 5 13.08 15.39 22.37
CA LYS A 5 12.56 14.12 22.22
C LYS A 5 11.33 13.86 22.94
N THR A 6 11.11 14.55 23.98
CA THR A 6 9.96 14.24 24.81
C THR A 6 8.67 14.58 24.14
N SER A 7 8.66 15.55 23.24
CA SER A 7 7.42 15.95 22.67
C SER A 7 7.23 15.39 21.27
N THR A 8 8.15 14.59 20.78
CA THR A 8 8.02 14.10 19.44
C THR A 8 7.66 12.64 19.44
N PRO A 9 7.18 12.12 18.33
CA PRO A 9 6.94 10.67 18.20
C PRO A 9 8.22 9.92 18.43
N ARG A 10 8.13 8.66 18.66
CA ARG A 10 9.32 7.86 18.89
C ARG A 10 10.24 7.98 17.71
N PRO A 11 11.55 8.05 17.97
CA PRO A 11 12.50 8.24 16.88
C PRO A 11 12.44 7.17 15.80
N GLN A 12 12.16 5.92 16.18
CA GLN A 12 12.08 4.89 15.19
C GLN A 12 10.93 5.12 14.22
N GLU A 13 9.82 5.64 14.72
CA GLU A 13 8.66 5.88 13.88
C GLU A 13 8.93 7.00 12.91
N ASN A 14 9.57 8.08 13.38
CA ASN A 14 9.92 9.17 12.51
C ASN A 14 10.88 8.72 11.42
N SER A 15 11.90 7.96 11.80
CA SER A 15 12.87 7.50 10.83
C SER A 15 12.24 6.60 9.80
N LYS A 16 11.33 5.75 10.24
CA LYS A 16 10.68 4.84 9.33
C LYS A 16 9.82 5.61 8.31
N LEU A 17 9.08 6.59 8.78
CA LEU A 17 8.25 7.38 7.89
C LEU A 17 9.12 8.13 6.88
N GLU A 18 10.18 8.76 7.34
CA GLU A 18 11.07 9.49 6.45
C GLU A 18 11.70 8.56 5.42
N ASN A 19 12.12 7.39 5.84
CA ASN A 19 12.74 6.46 4.93
C ASN A 19 11.75 5.99 3.87
N VAL A 20 10.53 5.69 4.28
CA VAL A 20 9.52 5.24 3.36
C VAL A 20 9.21 6.32 2.32
N LEU A 21 9.06 7.56 2.77
CA LEU A 21 8.78 8.65 1.86
C LEU A 21 9.96 8.94 0.94
N GLY A 22 11.15 8.54 1.33
CA GLY A 22 12.33 8.76 0.50
C GLY A 22 12.57 7.68 -0.53
N TYR A 23 11.79 6.61 -0.49
CA TYR A 23 11.97 5.53 -1.45
C TYR A 23 11.56 6.00 -2.84
N LYS A 24 12.43 5.79 -3.82
CA LYS A 24 12.17 6.22 -5.18
C LYS A 24 12.13 5.04 -6.12
N HIS A 25 11.26 5.11 -7.10
CA HIS A 25 11.16 4.05 -8.09
C HIS A 25 10.72 4.66 -9.42
N PRO A 26 11.66 5.25 -10.16
CA PRO A 26 11.30 5.95 -11.40
C PRO A 26 10.56 5.09 -12.40
N GLU A 27 10.91 3.81 -12.50
CA GLU A 27 10.23 2.93 -13.43
C GLU A 27 8.76 2.76 -13.07
N MET A 28 8.47 2.71 -11.80
CA MET A 28 7.08 2.60 -11.35
C MET A 28 6.30 3.86 -11.71
N ILE A 29 6.92 5.01 -11.54
CA ILE A 29 6.28 6.26 -11.89
C ILE A 29 5.97 6.29 -13.38
N GLU A 30 6.96 5.89 -14.20
CA GLU A 30 6.75 5.88 -15.63
C GLU A 30 5.66 4.88 -16.02
N ARG A 31 5.59 3.75 -15.35
CA ARG A 31 4.56 2.76 -15.63
C ARG A 31 3.18 3.33 -15.33
N LEU A 32 3.03 4.04 -14.22
CA LEU A 32 1.74 4.64 -13.89
C LEU A 32 1.35 5.69 -14.91
N ARG A 33 2.33 6.47 -15.38
CA ARG A 33 2.02 7.49 -16.37
C ARG A 33 1.51 6.87 -17.65
N ARG A 34 2.19 5.82 -18.10
CA ARG A 34 1.83 5.22 -19.38
C ARG A 34 0.62 4.29 -19.30
N LYS A 35 0.60 3.43 -18.33
CA LYS A 35 -0.48 2.45 -18.25
C LYS A 35 -1.77 3.03 -17.69
N ARG A 36 -1.66 4.01 -16.83
CA ARG A 36 -2.83 4.58 -16.17
C ARG A 36 -3.13 5.99 -16.61
N ASP A 37 -2.41 6.47 -17.60
CA ASP A 37 -2.66 7.80 -18.15
C ASP A 37 -2.61 8.88 -17.09
N MET A 38 -1.59 8.86 -16.27
CA MET A 38 -1.41 9.84 -15.21
C MET A 38 -0.35 10.84 -15.56
N SER A 39 -0.51 12.04 -15.02
CA SER A 39 0.55 13.04 -15.13
C SER A 39 1.69 12.63 -14.19
N GLN A 40 2.83 13.29 -14.34
CA GLN A 40 3.96 13.04 -13.47
C GLN A 40 3.57 13.24 -12.01
N GLU A 41 2.88 14.36 -11.73
CA GLU A 41 2.47 14.64 -10.37
C GLU A 41 1.49 13.64 -9.81
N GLU A 42 0.54 13.23 -10.64
CA GLU A 42 -0.43 12.25 -10.18
C GLU A 42 0.23 10.92 -9.86
N ALA A 43 1.15 10.50 -10.72
CA ALA A 43 1.84 9.23 -10.51
C ALA A 43 2.69 9.28 -9.25
N GLU A 44 3.40 10.38 -9.04
CA GLU A 44 4.22 10.50 -7.85
C GLU A 44 3.39 10.51 -6.58
N ARG A 45 2.27 11.22 -6.63
CA ARG A 45 1.40 11.27 -5.45
C ARG A 45 0.79 9.91 -5.16
N LEU A 46 0.36 9.21 -6.20
CA LEU A 46 -0.23 7.89 -5.98
C LEU A 46 0.80 6.92 -5.42
N PHE A 47 2.02 6.99 -5.93
CA PHE A 47 3.07 6.11 -5.41
C PHE A 47 3.34 6.43 -3.95
N GLU A 48 3.43 7.70 -3.60
CA GLU A 48 3.66 8.10 -2.22
C GLU A 48 2.52 7.63 -1.32
N ASP A 49 1.28 7.82 -1.77
CA ASP A 49 0.12 7.36 -0.99
C ASP A 49 0.14 5.86 -0.81
N THR A 50 0.58 5.14 -1.83
CA THR A 50 0.68 3.69 -1.74
C THR A 50 1.71 3.28 -0.69
N LEU A 51 2.86 3.95 -0.69
CA LEU A 51 3.90 3.63 0.30
C LEU A 51 3.41 3.92 1.71
N LEU A 52 2.70 5.02 1.89
CA LEU A 52 2.16 5.35 3.20
C LEU A 52 1.12 4.34 3.65
N PHE A 53 0.29 3.91 2.73
CA PHE A 53 -0.70 2.89 3.06
C PHE A 53 -0.02 1.60 3.52
N LEU A 54 1.04 1.20 2.83
CA LEU A 54 1.76 -0.02 3.20
C LEU A 54 2.39 0.13 4.57
N LEU A 55 2.92 1.31 4.87
CA LEU A 55 3.48 1.54 6.20
C LEU A 55 2.38 1.42 7.25
N LEU A 56 1.20 1.99 6.98
CA LEU A 56 0.10 1.89 7.91
C LEU A 56 -0.30 0.44 8.15
N CYS A 57 -0.24 -0.39 7.12
CA CYS A 57 -0.58 -1.81 7.27
C CYS A 57 0.32 -2.49 8.29
N THR A 58 1.54 -2.01 8.46
CA THR A 58 2.45 -2.64 9.41
C THR A 58 2.29 -2.08 10.81
N ILE A 59 1.62 -0.95 10.95
CA ILE A 59 1.49 -0.29 12.25
C ILE A 59 0.15 -0.61 12.91
N THR A 60 -0.91 -0.66 12.12
CA THR A 60 -2.23 -0.83 12.70
C THR A 60 -2.46 -2.29 13.07
N ARG A 61 -3.27 -2.49 14.07
CA ARG A 61 -3.61 -3.84 14.49
C ARG A 61 -4.76 -4.41 13.69
N LYS A 62 -5.65 -3.55 13.22
CA LYS A 62 -6.79 -3.99 12.46
C LYS A 62 -6.47 -3.96 10.99
N PRO A 63 -7.02 -4.90 10.21
CA PRO A 63 -6.82 -4.86 8.77
C PRO A 63 -7.42 -3.59 8.22
N ILE A 64 -6.75 -3.00 7.24
CA ILE A 64 -7.28 -1.84 6.56
C ILE A 64 -7.32 -2.15 5.08
N SER A 65 -8.27 -1.54 4.40
CA SER A 65 -8.45 -1.76 2.98
C SER A 65 -7.97 -0.55 2.20
N PRO A 66 -7.38 -0.75 1.05
CA PRO A 66 -6.95 0.38 0.25
C PRO A 66 -8.14 1.02 -0.45
N SER A 67 -8.01 2.32 -0.74
CA SER A 67 -8.97 2.96 -1.61
C SER A 67 -8.77 2.40 -3.01
N PRO A 68 -9.72 2.60 -3.93
CA PRO A 68 -9.53 2.10 -5.29
C PRO A 68 -8.26 2.61 -5.95
N LYS A 69 -7.90 3.87 -5.71
CA LYS A 69 -6.69 4.41 -6.27
C LYS A 69 -5.45 3.77 -5.68
N ILE A 70 -5.40 3.63 -4.38
CA ILE A 70 -4.25 3.00 -3.74
C ILE A 70 -4.14 1.55 -4.16
N ASP A 71 -5.28 0.88 -4.36
CA ASP A 71 -5.25 -0.49 -4.82
C ASP A 71 -4.58 -0.59 -6.19
N ILE A 72 -4.83 0.38 -7.07
CA ILE A 72 -4.18 0.44 -8.36
C ILE A 72 -2.66 0.61 -8.18
N GLY A 73 -2.26 1.55 -7.34
CA GLY A 73 -0.83 1.77 -7.09
C GLY A 73 -0.17 0.54 -6.52
N TRP A 74 -0.82 -0.11 -5.59
CA TRP A 74 -0.29 -1.32 -4.97
C TRP A 74 -0.15 -2.42 -6.01
N HIS A 75 -1.20 -2.62 -6.81
CA HIS A 75 -1.18 -3.64 -7.84
C HIS A 75 -0.03 -3.42 -8.82
N GLU A 76 0.17 -2.19 -9.25
CA GLU A 76 1.25 -1.90 -10.19
C GLU A 76 2.62 -2.09 -9.53
N PHE A 77 2.73 -1.77 -8.25
CA PHE A 77 4.00 -1.99 -7.53
C PHE A 77 4.31 -3.49 -7.46
N LEU A 78 3.28 -4.32 -7.28
CA LEU A 78 3.47 -5.75 -7.20
C LEU A 78 4.01 -6.34 -8.50
N MET A 79 3.83 -5.64 -9.62
CA MET A 79 4.40 -6.10 -10.87
C MET A 79 5.92 -6.07 -10.81
N TYR A 80 6.49 -5.25 -9.93
CA TYR A 80 7.93 -5.22 -9.69
C TYR A 80 8.18 -6.05 -8.44
N SER A 81 7.89 -7.35 -8.53
CA SER A 81 7.81 -8.20 -7.35
C SER A 81 9.09 -8.22 -6.52
N ARG A 82 10.24 -8.22 -7.17
CA ARG A 82 11.48 -8.24 -6.43
C ARG A 82 11.70 -6.93 -5.68
N ASP A 83 11.42 -5.81 -6.36
CA ASP A 83 11.56 -4.51 -5.72
C ASP A 83 10.56 -4.37 -4.58
N TYR A 84 9.35 -4.86 -4.78
CA TYR A 84 8.34 -4.81 -3.74
C TYR A 84 8.78 -5.63 -2.53
N GLN A 85 9.30 -6.82 -2.75
CA GLN A 85 9.74 -7.66 -1.67
C GLN A 85 10.89 -7.00 -0.90
N ASN A 86 11.85 -6.42 -1.62
CA ASN A 86 12.96 -5.73 -0.99
C ASN A 86 12.49 -4.51 -0.21
N PHE A 87 11.55 -3.76 -0.77
CA PHE A 87 11.00 -2.60 -0.08
C PHE A 87 10.35 -3.04 1.24
N CYS A 88 9.53 -4.08 1.21
CA CYS A 88 8.88 -4.54 2.41
C CYS A 88 9.89 -4.95 3.45
N ARG A 89 10.92 -5.70 3.03
CA ARG A 89 11.92 -6.16 3.98
C ARG A 89 12.75 -5.03 4.56
N GLU A 90 13.21 -4.11 3.70
CA GLU A 90 14.13 -3.09 4.15
C GLU A 90 13.48 -1.86 4.75
N TYR A 91 12.30 -1.51 4.28
CA TYR A 91 11.65 -0.29 4.73
C TYR A 91 10.52 -0.52 5.70
N LEU A 92 9.80 -1.62 5.55
CA LEU A 92 8.65 -1.88 6.41
C LEU A 92 8.93 -2.88 7.53
N GLY A 93 9.90 -3.74 7.32
CA GLY A 93 10.24 -4.73 8.34
C GLY A 93 9.48 -6.04 8.22
N ARG A 94 8.51 -6.10 7.35
CA ARG A 94 7.82 -7.34 7.06
C ARG A 94 7.10 -7.23 5.74
N PHE A 95 6.78 -8.37 5.18
CA PHE A 95 6.10 -8.41 3.87
C PHE A 95 4.61 -8.14 4.07
N VAL A 96 4.06 -7.27 3.24
CA VAL A 96 2.64 -6.98 3.29
C VAL A 96 2.00 -7.65 2.09
N HIS A 97 1.17 -8.64 2.37
CA HIS A 97 0.51 -9.40 1.32
C HIS A 97 -0.70 -8.64 0.80
N HIS A 98 -0.85 -8.65 -0.52
CA HIS A 98 -2.03 -8.04 -1.13
C HIS A 98 -3.06 -9.13 -1.29
N THR A 99 -4.08 -9.11 -0.47
CA THR A 99 -5.14 -10.08 -0.58
C THR A 99 -6.35 -9.40 -1.22
N PRO A 100 -7.05 -10.10 -2.09
CA PRO A 100 -8.22 -9.51 -2.70
C PRO A 100 -9.21 -9.13 -1.61
N THR A 101 -9.79 -7.95 -1.74
CA THR A 101 -10.74 -7.49 -0.76
C THR A 101 -11.97 -8.35 -0.83
N PRO A 102 -12.41 -8.92 0.28
CA PRO A 102 -13.66 -9.66 0.28
C PRO A 102 -14.73 -8.63 0.05
N MET A 103 -15.57 -9.01 -0.66
CA MET A 103 -16.55 -8.03 -0.87
C MET A 103 -17.29 -7.73 0.37
N LEU A 104 -16.86 -7.51 0.73
CA LEU A 104 -17.16 -7.22 1.66
C LEU A 104 -17.77 -7.15 2.16
N GLY A 105 -17.77 -7.39 2.28
CA GLY A 105 -18.16 -7.50 2.80
C GLY A 105 -18.38 -7.98 2.85
N VAL A 106 -18.20 -8.22 2.21
CA VAL A 106 -18.37 -8.82 2.33
C VAL A 106 -18.17 -9.60 2.54
N GLU A 107 -18.21 -9.75 2.50
CA GLU A 107 -18.09 -10.45 2.76
C GLU A 107 -18.09 -11.19 2.62
N PRO A 108 -18.20 -11.47 2.37
CA PRO A 108 -18.27 -12.21 2.13
C PRO A 108 -18.54 -12.88 1.83
N MET A 109 -18.64 -12.91 1.55
CA MET A 109 -19.14 -13.49 1.35
C MET A 109 -19.44 -13.99 1.17
N GLU A 110 -19.40 -13.85 0.98
CA GLU A 110 -19.90 -14.28 0.85
C GLU A 110 -20.19 -14.56 0.63
N LYS A 111 -20.30 -14.42 0.45
CA LYS A 111 -20.83 -14.62 0.19
C LYS A 111 -21.14 -14.90 -0.19
N LYS A 112 -21.21 -14.89 -0.30
CA LYS A 112 -21.75 -15.19 -0.72
C LYS A 112 -21.91 -15.47 -1.36
N VAL A 113 -21.91 -15.45 -1.45
CA VAL A 113 -22.35 -15.90 -2.04
C VAL A 113 -22.49 -15.95 -2.67
N LEU A 114 -22.52 -15.78 -2.86
CA LEU A 114 -23.02 -16.07 -3.38
C LEU A 114 -23.08 -16.34 -3.81
N SER A 115 -22.91 -16.23 -3.80
CA SER A 115 -23.30 -16.68 -4.15
C SER A 115 -23.33 -17.01 -4.75
N SER A 116 -23.22 -17.03 -4.85
CA SER A 116 -23.55 -17.51 -5.36
C SER A 116 -23.61 -17.57 -5.99
N LYS A 117 -23.64 -17.53 -6.18
CA LYS A 117 -23.96 -17.60 -6.67
C LYS A 117 -23.82 -17.32 -7.13
N GLU A 118 -23.70 -16.97 -7.12
CA GLU A 118 -23.87 -16.75 -7.31
C GLU A 118 -23.27 -16.65 -7.71
N THR A 119 -23.10 -16.53 -7.91
CA THR A 119 -22.86 -16.60 -8.09
C THR A 119 -22.34 -16.52 -8.58
N ARG A 120 -22.20 -16.58 -8.92
CA ARG A 120 -22.18 -16.62 -9.16
C ARG A 120 -21.88 -16.69 -9.41
N LYS A 121 -21.95 -16.51 -9.44
CA LYS A 121 -22.03 -16.48 -9.38
C LYS A 121 -21.69 -16.61 -9.34
N LEU A 122 -21.79 -16.23 -9.57
CA LEU A 122 -21.87 -16.33 -9.22
C LEU A 122 -21.65 -16.40 -9.31
#